data_669d5144e0de9937f5f93c0f64bc7228
#
_entry.id   669d5144e0de9937f5f93c0f64bc7228
#
_cell.length_a   1.000
_cell.length_b   1.000
_cell.length_c   1.000
_cell.angle_alpha   90.00
_cell.angle_beta   90.00
_cell.angle_gamma   90.00
#
_symmetry.space_group_name_H-M   'P 1'
#
loop_
_entity.id
_entity.type
_entity.pdbx_description
1 polymer ?
#
loop_
_entity_poly.entity_id
_entity_poly.type
_entity_poly.pdbx_seq_one_letter_code
_entity_poly.pdbx_strand_id
1 'polypeptide(L)'
;KRPKFIHYHPSILLINNIEFDHADIYENIEMIEDNFFELIKTMPSNSKVLINDTRVSESFKNNLNNHEFKTKLQFLSLGAHNIHEENKMLAAHAIEELLPKDRVISSLESYEGVKRRFETIFEDKDFKLIDDFAHHPTAIEETIKMIKEQTNNLVLIVELGSNSMKKGIHDKRLINIFKNQDTYTINASTEQRKIFANHAKEITEKDVTKICLADVEKKTILMCGNRNFQGFQKLILDELIK
;
A
#
# COMPACT_ATOMS: atom_id res chain seq x y z
N LYS A 1 -18.66 -10.42 -12.28
CA LYS A 1 -18.79 -9.98 -10.88
C LYS A 1 -18.74 -8.45 -10.84
N ARG A 2 -19.55 -7.82 -9.99
CA ARG A 2 -19.51 -6.36 -9.77
C ARG A 2 -18.88 -6.05 -8.42
N PRO A 3 -18.13 -4.93 -8.28
CA PRO A 3 -17.57 -4.54 -7.01
C PRO A 3 -18.67 -4.12 -6.02
N LYS A 4 -18.46 -4.38 -4.73
CA LYS A 4 -19.47 -4.06 -3.70
C LYS A 4 -19.75 -2.56 -3.59
N PHE A 5 -18.74 -1.72 -3.84
CA PHE A 5 -18.83 -0.29 -3.65
C PHE A 5 -19.82 0.41 -4.58
N ILE A 6 -20.18 -0.15 -5.74
CA ILE A 6 -21.20 0.45 -6.63
C ILE A 6 -22.61 0.48 -6.02
N HIS A 7 -22.82 -0.28 -4.92
CA HIS A 7 -24.08 -0.29 -4.19
C HIS A 7 -24.08 0.69 -2.99
N TYR A 8 -22.96 1.38 -2.77
CA TYR A 8 -22.86 2.40 -1.74
C TYR A 8 -23.45 3.71 -2.27
N HIS A 9 -24.05 4.46 -1.38
CA HIS A 9 -24.57 5.81 -1.67
C HIS A 9 -23.90 6.79 -0.71
N PRO A 10 -22.57 7.02 -0.84
CA PRO A 10 -21.84 7.86 0.08
C PRO A 10 -22.23 9.33 -0.07
N SER A 11 -22.25 10.08 1.03
CA SER A 11 -22.33 11.53 1.01
C SER A 11 -20.98 12.16 0.67
N ILE A 12 -19.89 11.49 1.04
CA ILE A 12 -18.51 11.88 0.70
C ILE A 12 -17.78 10.63 0.20
N LEU A 13 -17.25 10.69 -1.00
CA LEU A 13 -16.40 9.66 -1.61
C LEU A 13 -14.97 10.18 -1.71
N LEU A 14 -14.02 9.42 -1.17
CA LEU A 14 -12.59 9.67 -1.32
C LEU A 14 -12.01 8.66 -2.31
N ILE A 15 -11.42 9.16 -3.40
CA ILE A 15 -10.64 8.35 -4.35
C ILE A 15 -9.17 8.74 -4.17
N ASN A 16 -8.46 7.90 -3.41
CA ASN A 16 -7.05 8.15 -3.11
C ASN A 16 -6.15 7.74 -4.27
N ASN A 17 -6.39 6.55 -4.84
CA ASN A 17 -5.71 6.05 -6.03
C ASN A 17 -6.59 5.06 -6.78
N ILE A 18 -6.33 4.90 -8.07
CA ILE A 18 -6.88 3.81 -8.89
C ILE A 18 -5.71 3.13 -9.57
N GLU A 19 -5.50 1.85 -9.25
CA GLU A 19 -4.46 1.01 -9.85
C GLU A 19 -5.04 -0.34 -10.25
N PHE A 20 -4.37 -1.01 -11.22
CA PHE A 20 -4.79 -2.32 -11.66
C PHE A 20 -4.45 -3.39 -10.62
N ASP A 21 -5.47 -3.90 -9.96
CA ASP A 21 -5.41 -5.05 -9.06
C ASP A 21 -6.65 -5.94 -9.27
N HIS A 22 -6.75 -7.03 -8.50
CA HIS A 22 -7.88 -7.97 -8.63
C HIS A 22 -8.08 -8.53 -10.05
N ALA A 23 -6.99 -8.94 -10.69
CA ALA A 23 -6.99 -9.55 -12.02
C ALA A 23 -7.76 -10.88 -12.14
N ASP A 24 -8.39 -11.35 -11.07
CA ASP A 24 -9.40 -12.40 -11.05
C ASP A 24 -10.82 -11.88 -11.35
N ILE A 25 -11.02 -10.56 -11.32
CA ILE A 25 -12.30 -9.88 -11.53
C ILE A 25 -12.23 -8.93 -12.72
N TYR A 26 -11.15 -8.16 -12.83
CA TYR A 26 -10.95 -7.12 -13.84
C TYR A 26 -9.92 -7.56 -14.88
N GLU A 27 -10.19 -7.27 -16.15
CA GLU A 27 -9.28 -7.57 -17.26
C GLU A 27 -8.24 -6.45 -17.45
N ASN A 28 -8.62 -5.22 -17.15
CA ASN A 28 -7.79 -4.02 -17.32
C ASN A 28 -8.17 -2.93 -16.31
N ILE A 29 -7.42 -1.82 -16.31
CA ILE A 29 -7.62 -0.68 -15.42
C ILE A 29 -8.91 0.07 -15.76
N GLU A 30 -9.27 0.14 -17.03
CA GLU A 30 -10.45 0.84 -17.53
C GLU A 30 -11.72 0.27 -16.92
N MET A 31 -11.82 -1.05 -16.75
CA MET A 31 -12.95 -1.67 -16.06
C MET A 31 -13.10 -1.22 -14.61
N ILE A 32 -11.99 -0.92 -13.93
CA ILE A 32 -12.01 -0.41 -12.56
C ILE A 32 -12.47 1.06 -12.57
N GLU A 33 -11.94 1.86 -13.48
CA GLU A 33 -12.30 3.27 -13.67
C GLU A 33 -13.78 3.42 -14.01
N ASP A 34 -14.31 2.58 -14.90
CA ASP A 34 -15.74 2.55 -15.28
C ASP A 34 -16.63 2.25 -14.06
N ASN A 35 -16.21 1.37 -13.16
CA ASN A 35 -16.99 1.08 -11.96
C ASN A 35 -17.02 2.29 -11.00
N PHE A 36 -15.91 3.05 -10.85
CA PHE A 36 -15.91 4.29 -10.09
C PHE A 36 -16.77 5.36 -10.77
N PHE A 37 -16.70 5.47 -12.09
CA PHE A 37 -17.55 6.37 -12.86
C PHE A 37 -19.05 6.09 -12.63
N GLU A 38 -19.45 4.82 -12.72
CA GLU A 38 -20.84 4.41 -12.44
C GLU A 38 -21.26 4.67 -10.98
N LEU A 39 -20.37 4.46 -10.00
CA LEU A 39 -20.63 4.83 -8.61
C LEU A 39 -20.94 6.33 -8.50
N ILE A 40 -20.10 7.20 -9.07
CA ILE A 40 -20.27 8.66 -9.01
C ILE A 40 -21.59 9.09 -9.65
N LYS A 41 -21.99 8.48 -10.76
CA LYS A 41 -23.30 8.75 -11.43
C LYS A 41 -24.51 8.47 -10.52
N THR A 42 -24.38 7.48 -9.64
CA THR A 42 -25.48 7.08 -8.75
C THR A 42 -25.49 7.83 -7.41
N MET A 43 -24.49 8.65 -7.15
CA MET A 43 -24.42 9.41 -5.89
C MET A 43 -25.49 10.50 -5.81
N PRO A 44 -25.98 10.83 -4.60
CA PRO A 44 -26.92 11.91 -4.38
C PRO A 44 -26.38 13.28 -4.81
N SER A 45 -27.24 14.20 -5.21
CA SER A 45 -26.86 15.54 -5.68
C SER A 45 -26.16 16.44 -4.65
N ASN A 46 -26.34 16.14 -3.36
CA ASN A 46 -25.69 16.83 -2.25
C ASN A 46 -24.39 16.15 -1.78
N SER A 47 -23.91 15.18 -2.55
CA SER A 47 -22.67 14.45 -2.26
C SER A 47 -21.47 15.19 -2.78
N LYS A 48 -20.27 14.77 -2.29
CA LYS A 48 -18.97 15.30 -2.67
C LYS A 48 -18.03 14.15 -3.03
N VAL A 49 -17.27 14.30 -4.10
CA VAL A 49 -16.18 13.37 -4.49
C VAL A 49 -14.86 14.12 -4.41
N LEU A 50 -13.93 13.62 -3.61
CA LEU A 50 -12.58 14.13 -3.50
C LEU A 50 -11.63 13.13 -4.16
N ILE A 51 -10.85 13.59 -5.11
CA ILE A 51 -9.99 12.75 -5.94
C ILE A 51 -8.55 13.23 -5.79
N ASN A 52 -7.64 12.33 -5.40
CA ASN A 52 -6.21 12.61 -5.44
C ASN A 52 -5.78 12.71 -6.91
N ASP A 53 -5.51 13.92 -7.37
CA ASP A 53 -5.23 14.26 -8.77
C ASP A 53 -4.00 13.52 -9.33
N THR A 54 -3.00 13.29 -8.50
CA THR A 54 -1.73 12.67 -8.90
C THR A 54 -1.77 11.14 -8.93
N ARG A 55 -2.84 10.51 -8.43
CA ARG A 55 -2.96 9.06 -8.23
C ARG A 55 -4.06 8.41 -9.08
N VAL A 56 -4.62 9.14 -10.03
CA VAL A 56 -5.59 8.64 -11.02
C VAL A 56 -5.12 8.96 -12.43
N SER A 57 -5.59 8.21 -13.41
CA SER A 57 -5.16 8.40 -14.81
C SER A 57 -5.74 9.70 -15.42
N GLU A 58 -5.02 10.26 -16.39
CA GLU A 58 -5.54 11.38 -17.18
C GLU A 58 -6.80 10.99 -17.97
N SER A 59 -6.88 9.73 -18.42
CA SER A 59 -8.07 9.22 -19.11
C SER A 59 -9.30 9.27 -18.21
N PHE A 60 -9.17 8.82 -16.96
CA PHE A 60 -10.26 8.87 -15.98
C PHE A 60 -10.68 10.31 -15.67
N LYS A 61 -9.72 11.23 -15.44
CA LYS A 61 -10.00 12.65 -15.21
C LYS A 61 -10.75 13.27 -16.38
N ASN A 62 -10.32 13.01 -17.60
CA ASN A 62 -10.97 13.53 -18.82
C ASN A 62 -12.39 12.97 -18.95
N ASN A 63 -12.60 11.69 -18.67
CA ASN A 63 -13.92 11.08 -18.69
C ASN A 63 -14.86 11.73 -17.66
N LEU A 64 -14.37 11.99 -16.45
CA LEU A 64 -15.14 12.70 -15.42
C LEU A 64 -15.47 14.15 -15.83
N ASN A 65 -14.50 14.88 -16.37
CA ASN A 65 -14.69 16.29 -16.80
C ASN A 65 -15.64 16.44 -17.99
N ASN A 66 -15.75 15.43 -18.85
CA ASN A 66 -16.63 15.43 -19.99
C ASN A 66 -18.07 15.01 -19.68
N HIS A 67 -18.38 14.72 -18.41
CA HIS A 67 -19.72 14.31 -17.98
C HIS A 67 -20.29 15.26 -16.93
N GLU A 68 -21.57 15.60 -17.05
CA GLU A 68 -22.27 16.39 -16.03
C GLU A 68 -22.76 15.47 -14.91
N PHE A 69 -22.18 15.65 -13.72
CA PHE A 69 -22.62 14.97 -12.51
C PHE A 69 -23.50 15.87 -11.65
N LYS A 70 -24.45 15.28 -10.94
CA LYS A 70 -25.23 15.97 -9.88
C LYS A 70 -24.40 16.22 -8.62
N THR A 71 -23.31 15.48 -8.48
CA THR A 71 -22.37 15.47 -7.35
C THR A 71 -21.23 16.44 -7.61
N LYS A 72 -20.78 17.15 -6.58
CA LYS A 72 -19.60 18.03 -6.66
C LYS A 72 -18.31 17.21 -6.75
N LEU A 73 -17.56 17.38 -7.82
CA LEU A 73 -16.22 16.78 -7.98
C LEU A 73 -15.15 17.79 -7.59
N GLN A 74 -14.11 17.32 -6.90
CA GLN A 74 -12.95 18.13 -6.53
C GLN A 74 -11.67 17.29 -6.69
N PHE A 75 -10.78 17.75 -7.57
CA PHE A 75 -9.44 17.19 -7.70
C PHE A 75 -8.50 17.91 -6.75
N LEU A 76 -7.69 17.12 -6.03
CA LEU A 76 -6.78 17.60 -4.98
C LEU A 76 -5.34 17.24 -5.33
N SER A 77 -4.49 18.24 -5.48
CA SER A 77 -3.04 18.07 -5.57
C SER A 77 -2.47 18.15 -4.14
N LEU A 78 -2.24 16.99 -3.52
CA LEU A 78 -1.97 16.91 -2.10
C LEU A 78 -0.55 17.32 -1.70
N GLY A 79 0.43 17.26 -2.62
CA GLY A 79 1.79 17.79 -2.40
C GLY A 79 2.54 17.20 -1.19
N ALA A 80 2.20 16.00 -0.77
CA ALA A 80 2.78 15.36 0.40
C ALA A 80 4.08 14.61 0.07
N HIS A 81 4.95 14.40 1.08
CA HIS A 81 6.21 13.68 0.89
C HIS A 81 6.01 12.16 0.74
N ASN A 82 4.94 11.61 1.32
CA ASN A 82 4.69 10.18 1.33
C ASN A 82 3.19 9.85 1.38
N ILE A 83 2.87 8.59 1.11
CA ILE A 83 1.48 8.10 1.04
C ILE A 83 0.70 8.27 2.36
N HIS A 84 1.36 8.21 3.52
CA HIS A 84 0.68 8.39 4.80
C HIS A 84 0.24 9.83 5.02
N GLU A 85 1.06 10.79 4.60
CA GLU A 85 0.68 12.20 4.61
C GLU A 85 -0.42 12.49 3.60
N GLU A 86 -0.35 11.93 2.39
CA GLU A 86 -1.44 12.04 1.40
C GLU A 86 -2.76 11.54 1.98
N ASN A 87 -2.76 10.37 2.65
CA ASN A 87 -3.93 9.81 3.29
C ASN A 87 -4.51 10.71 4.38
N LYS A 88 -3.65 11.30 5.23
CA LYS A 88 -4.05 12.26 6.27
C LYS A 88 -4.65 13.51 5.65
N MET A 89 -4.01 14.09 4.64
CA MET A 89 -4.50 15.28 3.94
C MET A 89 -5.84 15.02 3.26
N LEU A 90 -6.00 13.91 2.56
CA LEU A 90 -7.25 13.53 1.93
C LEU A 90 -8.38 13.35 2.95
N ALA A 91 -8.09 12.71 4.10
CA ALA A 91 -9.03 12.56 5.20
C ALA A 91 -9.41 13.92 5.81
N ALA A 92 -8.44 14.85 5.97
CA ALA A 92 -8.70 16.20 6.44
C ALA A 92 -9.67 16.94 5.52
N HIS A 93 -9.44 16.91 4.21
CA HIS A 93 -10.35 17.52 3.22
C HIS A 93 -11.76 16.94 3.22
N ALA A 94 -11.91 15.67 3.62
CA ALA A 94 -13.24 15.04 3.72
C ALA A 94 -14.10 15.63 4.82
N ILE A 95 -13.48 16.06 5.92
CA ILE A 95 -14.20 16.47 7.15
C ILE A 95 -14.03 17.96 7.48
N GLU A 96 -13.30 18.74 6.68
CA GLU A 96 -13.03 20.16 6.93
C GLU A 96 -14.29 21.04 7.03
N GLU A 97 -15.38 20.63 6.35
CA GLU A 97 -16.68 21.33 6.42
C GLU A 97 -17.52 20.89 7.63
N LEU A 98 -17.15 19.80 8.30
CA LEU A 98 -17.89 19.19 9.40
C LEU A 98 -17.28 19.51 10.77
N LEU A 99 -15.98 19.75 10.82
CA LEU A 99 -15.23 20.00 12.06
C LEU A 99 -14.30 21.20 11.93
N PRO A 100 -14.08 21.95 13.03
CA PRO A 100 -13.07 23.00 13.08
C PRO A 100 -11.67 22.48 12.69
N LYS A 101 -10.95 23.25 11.88
CA LYS A 101 -9.65 22.87 11.31
C LYS A 101 -8.62 22.49 12.37
N ASP A 102 -8.56 23.18 13.48
CA ASP A 102 -7.68 22.90 14.61
C ASP A 102 -7.97 21.53 15.25
N ARG A 103 -9.23 21.14 15.37
CA ARG A 103 -9.62 19.79 15.83
C ARG A 103 -9.21 18.69 14.85
N VAL A 104 -9.35 18.95 13.55
CA VAL A 104 -8.92 18.00 12.51
C VAL A 104 -7.42 17.78 12.61
N ILE A 105 -6.64 18.87 12.66
CA ILE A 105 -5.17 18.81 12.75
C ILE A 105 -4.73 18.05 14.00
N SER A 106 -5.23 18.44 15.19
CA SER A 106 -4.84 17.77 16.44
C SER A 106 -5.21 16.28 16.48
N SER A 107 -6.36 15.91 15.89
CA SER A 107 -6.75 14.50 15.79
C SER A 107 -5.83 13.71 14.84
N LEU A 108 -5.39 14.30 13.74
CA LEU A 108 -4.48 13.66 12.79
C LEU A 108 -3.04 13.55 13.34
N GLU A 109 -2.60 14.52 14.15
CA GLU A 109 -1.29 14.48 14.83
C GLU A 109 -1.24 13.39 15.89
N SER A 110 -2.32 13.20 16.65
CA SER A 110 -2.43 12.15 17.68
C SER A 110 -2.75 10.76 17.11
N TYR A 111 -2.99 10.64 15.82
CA TYR A 111 -3.35 9.37 15.19
C TYR A 111 -2.14 8.47 15.00
N GLU A 112 -2.08 7.38 15.74
CA GLU A 112 -0.97 6.41 15.73
C GLU A 112 -0.95 5.46 14.52
N GLY A 113 -1.95 5.54 13.64
CA GLY A 113 -2.05 4.70 12.45
C GLY A 113 -2.97 3.48 12.63
N VAL A 114 -2.95 2.61 11.64
CA VAL A 114 -3.68 1.33 11.62
C VAL A 114 -2.68 0.20 11.73
N LYS A 115 -3.03 -0.86 12.47
CA LYS A 115 -2.23 -2.09 12.51
C LYS A 115 -1.90 -2.58 11.12
N ARG A 116 -0.66 -3.04 10.95
CA ARG A 116 -0.14 -3.52 9.67
C ARG A 116 -0.13 -2.45 8.56
N ARG A 117 0.01 -1.18 8.92
CA ARG A 117 0.23 -0.06 7.99
C ARG A 117 1.46 0.72 8.42
N PHE A 118 2.64 0.28 7.96
CA PHE A 118 3.95 0.78 8.42
C PHE A 118 4.09 0.69 9.94
N GLU A 119 3.56 -0.40 10.52
CA GLU A 119 3.56 -0.61 11.97
C GLU A 119 4.92 -1.08 12.45
N THR A 120 5.57 -0.32 13.33
CA THR A 120 6.78 -0.77 14.03
C THR A 120 6.37 -1.74 15.13
N ILE A 121 6.66 -3.03 14.96
CA ILE A 121 6.31 -4.08 15.93
C ILE A 121 7.46 -4.42 16.89
N PHE A 122 8.68 -4.05 16.55
CA PHE A 122 9.85 -4.14 17.41
C PHE A 122 10.88 -3.07 17.02
N GLU A 123 11.52 -2.47 18.01
CA GLU A 123 12.61 -1.54 17.77
C GLU A 123 13.56 -1.48 18.99
N ASP A 124 14.84 -1.64 18.72
CA ASP A 124 15.91 -1.43 19.69
C ASP A 124 17.08 -0.67 19.04
N LYS A 125 18.29 -0.74 19.63
CA LYS A 125 19.48 -0.08 19.09
C LYS A 125 19.99 -0.69 17.78
N ASP A 126 19.81 -2.00 17.58
CA ASP A 126 20.39 -2.77 16.48
C ASP A 126 19.36 -3.08 15.37
N PHE A 127 18.08 -3.15 15.72
CA PHE A 127 17.02 -3.59 14.82
C PHE A 127 15.78 -2.72 14.86
N LYS A 128 15.08 -2.70 13.71
CA LYS A 128 13.70 -2.23 13.59
C LYS A 128 12.93 -3.20 12.73
N LEU A 129 11.81 -3.76 13.25
CA LEU A 129 10.92 -4.65 12.52
C LEU A 129 9.61 -3.94 12.22
N ILE A 130 9.27 -3.84 10.93
CA ILE A 130 8.07 -3.16 10.42
C ILE A 130 7.16 -4.17 9.74
N ASP A 131 5.86 -4.17 10.10
CA ASP A 131 4.78 -4.89 9.40
C ASP A 131 3.99 -3.92 8.53
N ASP A 132 3.90 -4.22 7.23
CA ASP A 132 3.08 -3.45 6.30
C ASP A 132 2.17 -4.37 5.47
N PHE A 133 0.91 -3.98 5.34
CA PHE A 133 -0.07 -4.67 4.51
C PHE A 133 0.17 -4.47 3.00
N ALA A 134 1.21 -3.73 2.62
CA ALA A 134 1.60 -3.52 1.24
C ALA A 134 1.75 -4.86 0.51
N HIS A 135 0.95 -5.10 -0.52
CA HIS A 135 0.94 -6.32 -1.32
C HIS A 135 0.78 -6.04 -2.82
N HIS A 136 0.92 -4.79 -3.21
CA HIS A 136 1.02 -4.32 -4.59
C HIS A 136 2.37 -3.62 -4.79
N PRO A 137 3.02 -3.74 -5.96
CA PRO A 137 4.34 -3.15 -6.18
C PRO A 137 4.45 -1.67 -5.80
N THR A 138 3.48 -0.84 -6.18
CA THR A 138 3.46 0.58 -5.82
C THR A 138 3.52 0.81 -4.31
N ALA A 139 2.71 0.08 -3.54
CA ALA A 139 2.69 0.22 -2.09
C ALA A 139 4.03 -0.23 -1.47
N ILE A 140 4.62 -1.32 -1.98
CA ILE A 140 5.92 -1.82 -1.52
C ILE A 140 7.02 -0.78 -1.83
N GLU A 141 7.04 -0.21 -3.04
CA GLU A 141 7.98 0.84 -3.44
C GLU A 141 7.89 2.07 -2.56
N GLU A 142 6.67 2.55 -2.27
CA GLU A 142 6.45 3.72 -1.40
C GLU A 142 6.94 3.44 0.03
N THR A 143 6.66 2.25 0.58
CA THR A 143 7.15 1.88 1.91
C THR A 143 8.67 1.79 1.95
N ILE A 144 9.30 1.19 0.94
CA ILE A 144 10.77 1.14 0.81
C ILE A 144 11.36 2.54 0.74
N LYS A 145 10.76 3.44 -0.05
CA LYS A 145 11.21 4.83 -0.18
C LYS A 145 11.24 5.53 1.19
N MET A 146 10.18 5.41 1.98
CA MET A 146 10.12 5.98 3.33
C MET A 146 11.22 5.46 4.25
N ILE A 147 11.56 4.17 4.17
CA ILE A 147 12.62 3.57 4.98
C ILE A 147 13.99 4.07 4.50
N LYS A 148 14.23 4.15 3.19
CA LYS A 148 15.51 4.56 2.60
C LYS A 148 15.86 6.04 2.86
N GLU A 149 14.91 6.86 3.25
CA GLU A 149 15.17 8.22 3.76
C GLU A 149 15.89 8.19 5.13
N GLN A 150 15.80 7.07 5.87
CA GLN A 150 16.36 6.94 7.23
C GLN A 150 17.56 5.98 7.30
N THR A 151 17.60 4.93 6.46
CA THR A 151 18.66 3.92 6.44
C THR A 151 18.78 3.23 5.09
N ASN A 152 20.00 2.77 4.77
CA ASN A 152 20.25 1.89 3.62
C ASN A 152 20.33 0.41 4.02
N ASN A 153 20.37 0.07 5.31
CA ASN A 153 20.45 -1.30 5.81
C ASN A 153 19.04 -1.90 5.93
N LEU A 154 18.49 -2.31 4.80
CA LEU A 154 17.13 -2.83 4.65
C LEU A 154 17.14 -4.30 4.22
N VAL A 155 16.46 -5.15 4.99
CA VAL A 155 16.05 -6.49 4.58
C VAL A 155 14.55 -6.44 4.26
N LEU A 156 14.19 -6.88 3.06
CA LEU A 156 12.80 -6.91 2.58
C LEU A 156 12.26 -8.35 2.59
N ILE A 157 11.10 -8.57 3.18
CA ILE A 157 10.40 -9.86 3.16
C ILE A 157 9.03 -9.64 2.55
N VAL A 158 8.76 -10.24 1.39
CA VAL A 158 7.49 -10.06 0.65
C VAL A 158 6.69 -11.34 0.62
N GLU A 159 5.47 -11.30 1.16
CA GLU A 159 4.52 -12.41 1.04
C GLU A 159 3.69 -12.30 -0.23
N LEU A 160 3.84 -13.25 -1.14
CA LEU A 160 3.12 -13.33 -2.41
C LEU A 160 1.73 -13.94 -2.19
N GLY A 161 0.90 -13.28 -1.38
CA GLY A 161 -0.35 -13.82 -0.86
C GLY A 161 -1.60 -13.47 -1.65
N SER A 162 -1.62 -12.34 -2.38
CA SER A 162 -2.78 -11.88 -3.16
C SER A 162 -2.97 -12.67 -4.45
N ASN A 163 -4.17 -12.61 -5.04
CA ASN A 163 -4.45 -13.30 -6.30
C ASN A 163 -3.58 -12.79 -7.45
N SER A 164 -3.39 -11.47 -7.54
CA SER A 164 -2.56 -10.84 -8.57
C SER A 164 -1.09 -11.25 -8.43
N MET A 165 -0.56 -11.26 -7.18
CA MET A 165 0.80 -11.73 -6.90
C MET A 165 1.00 -13.20 -7.25
N LYS A 166 0.07 -14.08 -6.88
CA LYS A 166 0.12 -15.53 -7.18
C LYS A 166 0.06 -15.84 -8.67
N LYS A 167 -0.63 -15.01 -9.44
CA LYS A 167 -0.71 -15.13 -10.92
C LYS A 167 0.53 -14.60 -11.65
N GLY A 168 1.51 -14.03 -10.93
CA GLY A 168 2.73 -13.48 -11.52
C GLY A 168 2.55 -12.18 -12.31
N ILE A 169 1.40 -11.52 -12.19
CA ILE A 169 1.09 -10.29 -12.95
C ILE A 169 2.12 -9.19 -12.66
N HIS A 170 2.63 -9.17 -11.45
CA HIS A 170 3.57 -8.15 -10.97
C HIS A 170 5.03 -8.59 -10.97
N ASP A 171 5.35 -9.81 -11.40
CA ASP A 171 6.70 -10.40 -11.26
C ASP A 171 7.79 -9.54 -11.87
N LYS A 172 7.56 -8.99 -13.07
CA LYS A 172 8.52 -8.09 -13.74
C LYS A 172 8.83 -6.83 -12.93
N ARG A 173 7.81 -6.24 -12.29
CA ARG A 173 7.98 -5.04 -11.46
C ARG A 173 8.63 -5.39 -10.12
N LEU A 174 8.27 -6.54 -9.53
CA LEU A 174 8.87 -7.05 -8.30
C LEU A 174 10.38 -7.30 -8.46
N ILE A 175 10.84 -7.84 -9.59
CA ILE A 175 12.27 -7.99 -9.86
C ILE A 175 13.02 -6.66 -9.73
N ASN A 176 12.44 -5.57 -10.26
CA ASN A 176 13.07 -4.25 -10.15
C ASN A 176 13.13 -3.76 -8.71
N ILE A 177 12.11 -4.05 -7.91
CA ILE A 177 12.09 -3.74 -6.47
C ILE A 177 13.17 -4.55 -5.74
N PHE A 178 13.30 -5.85 -6.03
CA PHE A 178 14.19 -6.77 -5.34
C PHE A 178 15.69 -6.54 -5.61
N LYS A 179 16.05 -5.92 -6.74
CA LYS A 179 17.45 -5.70 -7.15
C LYS A 179 18.31 -4.89 -6.18
N ASN A 180 17.70 -4.05 -5.37
CA ASN A 180 18.40 -3.00 -4.62
C ASN A 180 18.44 -3.21 -3.10
N GLN A 181 18.01 -4.37 -2.62
CA GLN A 181 18.03 -4.74 -1.19
C GLN A 181 18.13 -6.26 -1.00
N ASP A 182 18.55 -6.70 0.18
CA ASP A 182 18.47 -8.11 0.55
C ASP A 182 17.00 -8.52 0.67
N THR A 183 16.56 -9.42 -0.21
CA THR A 183 15.12 -9.72 -0.34
C THR A 183 14.83 -11.21 -0.18
N TYR A 184 13.78 -11.46 0.59
CA TYR A 184 13.20 -12.78 0.80
C TYR A 184 11.73 -12.80 0.36
N THR A 185 11.27 -13.94 -0.13
CA THR A 185 9.86 -14.15 -0.49
C THR A 185 9.21 -15.20 0.41
N ILE A 186 7.90 -15.10 0.56
CA ILE A 186 7.05 -16.11 1.19
C ILE A 186 5.95 -16.47 0.20
N ASN A 187 5.69 -17.76 0.01
CA ASN A 187 4.68 -18.27 -0.92
C ASN A 187 5.01 -18.05 -2.42
N ALA A 188 6.26 -17.88 -2.80
CA ALA A 188 6.62 -17.86 -4.20
C ALA A 188 6.36 -19.24 -4.85
N SER A 189 5.69 -19.24 -6.01
CA SER A 189 5.52 -20.46 -6.82
C SER A 189 6.87 -20.98 -7.31
N THR A 190 6.94 -22.24 -7.74
CA THR A 190 8.18 -22.80 -8.31
C THR A 190 8.69 -21.98 -9.48
N GLU A 191 7.80 -21.42 -10.30
CA GLU A 191 8.14 -20.57 -11.42
C GLU A 191 8.67 -19.21 -10.96
N GLN A 192 8.00 -18.57 -10.03
CA GLN A 192 8.44 -17.30 -9.43
C GLN A 192 9.81 -17.42 -8.75
N ARG A 193 10.09 -18.52 -8.04
CA ARG A 193 11.43 -18.77 -7.46
C ARG A 193 12.54 -18.81 -8.53
N LYS A 194 12.25 -19.36 -9.72
CA LYS A 194 13.20 -19.34 -10.85
C LYS A 194 13.38 -17.92 -11.40
N ILE A 195 12.28 -17.18 -11.57
CA ILE A 195 12.30 -15.81 -12.07
C ILE A 195 13.06 -14.88 -11.11
N PHE A 196 12.87 -15.05 -9.79
CA PHE A 196 13.48 -14.19 -8.78
C PHE A 196 14.88 -14.64 -8.32
N ALA A 197 15.38 -15.80 -8.74
CA ALA A 197 16.56 -16.49 -8.19
C ALA A 197 17.82 -15.61 -8.00
N ASN A 198 18.02 -14.60 -8.85
CA ASN A 198 19.17 -13.69 -8.77
C ASN A 198 18.91 -12.45 -7.88
N HIS A 199 17.70 -12.26 -7.34
CA HIS A 199 17.27 -11.03 -6.67
C HIS A 199 16.55 -11.27 -5.35
N ALA A 200 15.97 -12.44 -5.17
CA ALA A 200 15.28 -12.83 -3.95
C ALA A 200 15.28 -14.34 -3.80
N LYS A 201 15.18 -14.82 -2.58
CA LYS A 201 15.02 -16.25 -2.28
C LYS A 201 13.84 -16.51 -1.36
N GLU A 202 13.25 -17.70 -1.45
CA GLU A 202 12.24 -18.13 -0.50
C GLU A 202 12.85 -18.23 0.89
N ILE A 203 12.23 -17.61 1.89
CA ILE A 203 12.72 -17.60 3.27
C ILE A 203 12.63 -19.00 3.90
N THR A 204 13.62 -19.34 4.72
CA THR A 204 13.64 -20.54 5.55
C THR A 204 13.93 -20.16 7.00
N GLU A 205 13.70 -21.08 7.94
CA GLU A 205 14.02 -20.86 9.36
C GLU A 205 15.50 -20.53 9.57
N LYS A 206 16.41 -21.12 8.78
CA LYS A 206 17.85 -20.80 8.83
C LYS A 206 18.14 -19.36 8.42
N ASP A 207 17.33 -18.77 7.54
CA ASP A 207 17.48 -17.38 7.14
C ASP A 207 17.08 -16.43 8.25
N VAL A 208 16.13 -16.80 9.11
CA VAL A 208 15.72 -15.99 10.26
C VAL A 208 16.91 -15.65 11.15
N THR A 209 17.69 -16.66 11.56
CA THR A 209 18.89 -16.42 12.38
C THR A 209 19.88 -15.47 11.67
N LYS A 210 20.08 -15.63 10.35
CA LYS A 210 20.96 -14.77 9.57
C LYS A 210 20.44 -13.32 9.49
N ILE A 211 19.13 -13.15 9.25
CA ILE A 211 18.49 -11.83 9.19
C ILE A 211 18.63 -11.09 10.53
N CYS A 212 18.50 -11.81 11.64
CA CYS A 212 18.58 -11.27 13.00
C CYS A 212 20.03 -11.12 13.53
N LEU A 213 21.06 -11.31 12.70
CA LEU A 213 22.43 -10.96 13.10
C LEU A 213 22.61 -9.45 13.05
N ALA A 214 23.13 -8.87 14.15
CA ALA A 214 23.43 -7.44 14.22
C ALA A 214 24.54 -7.06 13.23
N ASP A 215 24.40 -5.88 12.65
CA ASP A 215 25.40 -5.24 11.80
C ASP A 215 25.97 -3.99 12.46
N VAL A 216 26.92 -3.35 11.78
CA VAL A 216 27.50 -2.07 12.24
C VAL A 216 26.44 -0.96 12.27
N GLU A 217 25.51 -0.99 11.33
CA GLU A 217 24.39 -0.06 11.24
C GLU A 217 23.08 -0.75 11.63
N LYS A 218 22.18 0.02 12.26
CA LYS A 218 20.85 -0.45 12.62
C LYS A 218 20.15 -1.05 11.39
N LYS A 219 19.73 -2.30 11.51
CA LYS A 219 19.05 -3.03 10.44
C LYS A 219 17.54 -2.85 10.52
N THR A 220 16.93 -2.45 9.41
CA THR A 220 15.48 -2.43 9.28
C THR A 220 15.01 -3.67 8.53
N ILE A 221 14.10 -4.42 9.13
CA ILE A 221 13.43 -5.57 8.53
C ILE A 221 12.01 -5.15 8.19
N LEU A 222 11.70 -5.09 6.90
CA LEU A 222 10.37 -4.75 6.39
C LEU A 222 9.66 -6.02 5.93
N MET A 223 8.51 -6.30 6.52
CA MET A 223 7.61 -7.38 6.10
C MET A 223 6.40 -6.82 5.38
N CYS A 224 6.27 -7.13 4.09
CA CYS A 224 5.17 -6.68 3.22
C CYS A 224 4.26 -7.84 2.83
N GLY A 225 2.95 -7.75 3.10
CA GLY A 225 2.01 -8.78 2.70
C GLY A 225 0.62 -8.65 3.29
N ASN A 226 -0.36 -9.27 2.64
CA ASN A 226 -1.76 -9.21 3.05
C ASN A 226 -2.26 -10.46 3.80
N ARG A 227 -1.34 -11.34 4.23
CA ARG A 227 -1.65 -12.53 5.02
C ARG A 227 -0.81 -12.56 6.31
N ASN A 228 -0.51 -13.72 6.85
CA ASN A 228 0.12 -13.91 8.16
C ASN A 228 1.60 -14.30 8.10
N PHE A 229 2.24 -14.12 6.94
CA PHE A 229 3.66 -14.44 6.71
C PHE A 229 4.04 -15.89 7.05
N GLN A 230 3.11 -16.82 7.06
CA GLN A 230 3.31 -18.24 7.47
C GLN A 230 4.02 -18.42 8.82
N GLY A 231 3.86 -17.46 9.73
CA GLY A 231 4.48 -17.49 11.06
C GLY A 231 5.90 -16.95 11.13
N PHE A 232 6.55 -16.59 10.01
CA PHE A 232 7.90 -16.03 10.00
C PHE A 232 8.02 -14.73 10.80
N GLN A 233 6.95 -13.90 10.83
CA GLN A 233 6.95 -12.70 11.66
C GLN A 233 7.19 -13.01 13.13
N LYS A 234 6.52 -14.03 13.65
CA LYS A 234 6.71 -14.48 15.03
C LYS A 234 8.12 -15.05 15.26
N LEU A 235 8.62 -15.86 14.33
CA LEU A 235 9.97 -16.43 14.44
C LEU A 235 11.05 -15.34 14.47
N ILE A 236 10.92 -14.30 13.63
CA ILE A 236 11.83 -13.15 13.63
C ILE A 236 11.73 -12.38 14.94
N LEU A 237 10.53 -12.09 15.41
CA LEU A 237 10.31 -11.39 16.68
C LEU A 237 10.89 -12.17 17.86
N ASP A 238 10.64 -13.48 17.94
CA ASP A 238 11.18 -14.35 18.98
C ASP A 238 12.72 -14.41 18.96
N GLU A 239 13.35 -14.28 17.79
CA GLU A 239 14.81 -14.25 17.64
C GLU A 239 15.40 -12.89 18.07
N LEU A 240 14.73 -11.78 17.73
CA LEU A 240 15.17 -10.42 18.09
C LEU A 240 15.08 -10.11 19.61
N ILE A 241 14.20 -10.81 20.32
CA ILE A 241 13.98 -10.60 21.77
C ILE A 241 14.98 -11.42 22.62
N LYS A 242 15.73 -12.37 22.03
CA LYS A 242 16.75 -13.17 22.75
C LYS A 242 17.93 -12.30 23.16
#